data_6be655c7fdf5839576f8c42a0a5c925e
#
_entry.id   6be655c7fdf5839576f8c42a0a5c925e
#
_cell.length_a   1.000
_cell.length_b   1.000
_cell.length_c   1.000
_cell.angle_alpha   90.00
_cell.angle_beta   90.00
_cell.angle_gamma   90.00
#
_symmetry.space_group_name_H-M   'P 1'
#
loop_
_entity.id
_entity.type
_entity.pdbx_description
1 polymer ?
#
loop_
_entity_poly.entity_id
_entity_poly.type
_entity_poly.pdbx_seq_one_letter_code
_entity_poly.pdbx_strand_id
1 'polypeptide(L)'
;LLNNFFSDFFSQLPVDQSRLHIVKKRLLYLDPVGSDIYYFLDEKFDSFPVSQDKNVSKLLTVQEGCDKFCTFCVVPYTRGSEYSRPVESIYAEARNLVNNGAQELTLLGQNVSAYNSSVYKNLTENGVSLAGLCKILSSLEKLKRIRYLTSHPRDISDELINEHSSNEKLMPFLHLPIQSGSDSILKKMNRKHTKEDYIELISKIKNRVP
;
A
#
# COMPACT_ATOMS: atom_id res chain seq x y z
N LEU A 1 30.24 -17.21 4.95
CA LEU A 1 30.79 -16.71 3.68
C LEU A 1 29.92 -15.58 3.09
N LEU A 2 28.59 -15.69 3.07
CA LEU A 2 27.67 -14.64 2.58
C LEU A 2 27.71 -13.37 3.46
N ASN A 3 27.77 -13.51 4.77
CA ASN A 3 27.79 -12.36 5.70
C ASN A 3 29.05 -11.49 5.54
N ASN A 4 30.21 -12.07 5.20
CA ASN A 4 31.43 -11.29 4.99
C ASN A 4 31.39 -10.55 3.65
N PHE A 5 30.84 -11.19 2.59
CA PHE A 5 30.70 -10.55 1.28
C PHE A 5 29.80 -9.29 1.33
N PHE A 6 28.69 -9.35 2.05
CA PHE A 6 27.81 -8.20 2.21
C PHE A 6 28.42 -7.09 3.07
N SER A 7 29.18 -7.44 4.12
CA SER A 7 29.88 -6.45 4.94
C SER A 7 30.89 -5.66 4.13
N ASP A 8 31.68 -6.32 3.28
CA ASP A 8 32.70 -5.69 2.44
C ASP A 8 32.10 -4.85 1.30
N PHE A 9 30.98 -5.32 0.71
CA PHE A 9 30.28 -4.56 -0.33
C PHE A 9 29.72 -3.24 0.20
N PHE A 10 29.11 -3.24 1.38
CA PHE A 10 28.53 -2.02 1.97
C PHE A 10 29.55 -1.04 2.55
N SER A 11 30.76 -1.52 2.91
CA SER A 11 31.83 -0.63 3.38
C SER A 11 32.41 0.25 2.27
N GLN A 12 32.20 -0.12 1.00
CA GLN A 12 32.72 0.57 -0.17
C GLN A 12 31.72 1.56 -0.82
N LEU A 13 30.47 1.59 -0.34
CA LEU A 13 29.48 2.53 -0.88
C LEU A 13 29.62 3.90 -0.21
N PRO A 14 29.61 5.01 -0.98
CA PRO A 14 29.60 6.37 -0.43
C PRO A 14 28.23 6.73 0.13
N VAL A 15 27.80 6.02 1.18
CA VAL A 15 26.50 6.20 1.81
C VAL A 15 26.69 6.71 3.23
N ASP A 16 25.94 7.72 3.62
CA ASP A 16 25.87 8.24 4.97
C ASP A 16 25.64 7.09 5.98
N GLN A 17 26.55 6.97 6.94
CA GLN A 17 26.57 5.91 7.95
C GLN A 17 25.27 5.85 8.78
N SER A 18 24.54 6.95 8.93
CA SER A 18 23.22 6.99 9.57
C SER A 18 22.15 6.23 8.78
N ARG A 19 22.30 6.15 7.46
CA ARG A 19 21.41 5.39 6.56
C ARG A 19 21.79 3.91 6.45
N LEU A 20 23.02 3.57 6.76
CA LEU A 20 23.50 2.17 6.75
C LEU A 20 22.76 1.31 7.79
N HIS A 21 22.34 1.90 8.90
CA HIS A 21 21.55 1.20 9.93
C HIS A 21 20.18 0.76 9.39
N ILE A 22 19.54 1.59 8.57
CA ILE A 22 18.26 1.29 7.92
C ILE A 22 18.44 0.17 6.88
N VAL A 23 19.52 0.20 6.11
CA VAL A 23 19.83 -0.82 5.09
C VAL A 23 20.20 -2.16 5.75
N LYS A 24 20.97 -2.15 6.84
CA LYS A 24 21.28 -3.37 7.61
C LYS A 24 20.03 -4.00 8.22
N LYS A 25 19.10 -3.21 8.76
CA LYS A 25 17.81 -3.71 9.24
C LYS A 25 17.01 -4.36 8.09
N ARG A 26 17.02 -3.80 6.88
CA ARG A 26 16.35 -4.39 5.70
C ARG A 26 16.94 -5.71 5.22
N LEU A 27 18.23 -5.93 5.36
CA LEU A 27 18.89 -7.18 4.93
C LEU A 27 18.65 -8.35 5.88
N LEU A 28 18.35 -8.09 7.15
CA LEU A 28 17.94 -9.12 8.13
C LEU A 28 16.56 -9.74 7.78
N TYR A 29 15.79 -9.11 6.88
CA TYR A 29 14.53 -9.65 6.35
C TYR A 29 14.66 -10.86 5.43
N LEU A 30 15.86 -11.24 5.04
CA LEU A 30 16.11 -12.41 4.18
C LEU A 30 16.42 -13.68 4.97
N ASP A 31 16.33 -13.64 6.31
CA ASP A 31 16.53 -14.82 7.13
C ASP A 31 15.21 -15.63 7.26
N PRO A 32 15.16 -16.88 6.73
CA PRO A 32 13.94 -17.67 6.69
C PRO A 32 13.56 -18.32 8.04
N VAL A 33 14.20 -17.97 9.13
CA VAL A 33 14.00 -18.63 10.43
C VAL A 33 13.60 -17.62 11.49
N GLY A 34 12.30 -17.54 11.82
CA GLY A 34 11.89 -17.08 13.12
C GLY A 34 10.72 -16.10 13.19
N SER A 35 9.98 -16.28 14.23
CA SER A 35 8.77 -15.61 14.69
C SER A 35 8.89 -14.09 14.95
N ASP A 36 10.06 -13.47 14.77
CA ASP A 36 10.34 -12.09 15.16
C ASP A 36 10.11 -11.05 14.04
N ILE A 37 9.74 -11.49 12.84
CA ILE A 37 9.54 -10.63 11.66
C ILE A 37 8.40 -9.60 11.87
N TYR A 38 7.38 -9.94 12.62
CA TYR A 38 6.23 -9.07 12.86
C TYR A 38 6.52 -7.86 13.74
N TYR A 39 7.41 -7.97 14.73
CA TYR A 39 7.79 -6.86 15.61
C TYR A 39 8.56 -5.74 14.89
N PHE A 40 9.36 -6.09 13.88
CA PHE A 40 10.14 -5.11 13.13
C PHE A 40 9.33 -4.30 12.10
N LEU A 41 8.16 -4.80 11.68
CA LEU A 41 7.32 -4.12 10.69
C LEU A 41 6.59 -2.91 11.29
N ASP A 42 6.10 -3.03 12.52
CA ASP A 42 5.43 -1.92 13.22
C ASP A 42 6.42 -0.77 13.52
N GLU A 43 7.64 -1.06 13.98
CA GLU A 43 8.66 -0.06 14.23
C GLU A 43 9.08 0.73 12.97
N LYS A 44 8.95 0.14 11.78
CA LYS A 44 9.35 0.77 10.52
C LYS A 44 8.50 1.97 10.17
N PHE A 45 7.20 1.91 10.39
CA PHE A 45 6.28 3.01 10.11
C PHE A 45 6.32 4.07 11.21
N ASP A 46 6.54 3.67 12.46
CA ASP A 46 6.58 4.57 13.61
C ASP A 46 7.90 5.37 13.71
N SER A 47 8.95 4.93 12.99
CA SER A 47 10.25 5.61 13.00
C SER A 47 10.36 6.82 12.06
N PHE A 48 9.35 7.10 11.22
CA PHE A 48 9.38 8.27 10.34
C PHE A 48 8.81 9.50 11.06
N PRO A 49 9.54 10.64 11.05
CA PRO A 49 9.01 11.87 11.62
C PRO A 49 7.75 12.28 10.84
N VAL A 50 6.69 12.58 11.58
CA VAL A 50 5.47 13.15 10.99
C VAL A 50 5.84 14.47 10.31
N SER A 51 5.54 14.59 9.02
CA SER A 51 5.81 15.82 8.27
C SER A 51 5.13 17.02 8.92
N GLN A 52 5.94 18.00 9.36
CA GLN A 52 5.47 19.24 9.98
C GLN A 52 5.11 20.32 8.95
N ASP A 53 5.24 20.03 7.64
CA ASP A 53 4.86 20.99 6.62
C ASP A 53 3.33 21.24 6.67
N LYS A 54 2.92 22.46 6.29
CA LYS A 54 1.51 22.89 6.30
C LYS A 54 0.79 22.63 4.97
N ASN A 55 1.25 21.65 4.17
CA ASN A 55 0.61 21.34 2.91
C ASN A 55 -0.79 20.78 3.13
N VAL A 56 -1.72 21.24 2.31
CA VAL A 56 -3.13 20.82 2.32
C VAL A 56 -3.29 19.36 1.88
N SER A 57 -2.42 18.87 0.99
CA SER A 57 -2.38 17.47 0.54
C SER A 57 -1.21 16.74 1.20
N LYS A 58 -1.48 15.58 1.79
CA LYS A 58 -0.51 14.74 2.48
C LYS A 58 -0.52 13.32 1.96
N LEU A 59 0.65 12.69 2.01
CA LEU A 59 0.85 11.28 1.69
C LEU A 59 0.76 10.45 2.97
N LEU A 60 0.05 9.34 2.91
CA LEU A 60 -0.15 8.43 4.05
C LEU A 60 0.11 6.99 3.58
N THR A 61 1.22 6.41 4.02
CA THR A 61 1.54 5.02 3.69
C THR A 61 0.65 4.08 4.49
N VAL A 62 -0.09 3.22 3.79
CA VAL A 62 -1.03 2.27 4.40
C VAL A 62 -0.62 0.82 4.17
N GLN A 63 0.21 0.56 3.15
CA GLN A 63 0.60 -0.78 2.77
C GLN A 63 2.03 -0.77 2.19
N GLU A 64 2.79 -1.83 2.42
CA GLU A 64 4.11 -2.04 1.83
C GLU A 64 4.27 -3.48 1.33
N GLY A 65 5.15 -3.67 0.34
CA GLY A 65 5.38 -4.96 -0.29
C GLY A 65 4.30 -5.35 -1.30
N CYS A 66 4.47 -6.47 -1.99
CA CYS A 66 3.50 -6.96 -2.96
C CYS A 66 3.72 -8.45 -3.28
N ASP A 67 2.68 -9.26 -3.17
CA ASP A 67 2.71 -10.71 -3.42
C ASP A 67 2.22 -11.11 -4.82
N LYS A 68 2.12 -10.17 -5.76
CA LYS A 68 1.65 -10.48 -7.13
C LYS A 68 2.70 -11.17 -7.99
N PHE A 69 3.99 -11.02 -7.70
CA PHE A 69 5.09 -11.64 -8.43
C PHE A 69 4.99 -11.48 -9.95
N CYS A 70 4.62 -10.29 -10.41
CA CYS A 70 4.65 -9.97 -11.84
C CYS A 70 6.09 -10.13 -12.35
N THR A 71 6.29 -10.81 -13.48
CA THR A 71 7.63 -11.23 -13.94
C THR A 71 8.62 -10.12 -14.25
N PHE A 72 8.12 -8.89 -14.47
CA PHE A 72 8.93 -7.69 -14.74
C PHE A 72 9.18 -6.83 -13.50
N CYS A 73 8.64 -7.22 -12.34
CA CYS A 73 8.59 -6.37 -11.16
C CYS A 73 9.59 -6.83 -10.09
N VAL A 74 10.40 -5.89 -9.60
CA VAL A 74 11.40 -6.12 -8.55
C VAL A 74 10.84 -5.96 -7.13
N VAL A 75 9.62 -5.42 -6.99
CA VAL A 75 9.02 -5.07 -5.69
C VAL A 75 9.01 -6.22 -4.67
N PRO A 76 8.59 -7.46 -4.99
CA PRO A 76 8.62 -8.56 -4.03
C PRO A 76 10.01 -8.82 -3.44
N TYR A 77 11.06 -8.57 -4.22
CA TYR A 77 12.45 -8.81 -3.81
C TYR A 77 13.08 -7.64 -3.07
N THR A 78 12.59 -6.42 -3.27
CA THR A 78 13.16 -5.20 -2.67
C THR A 78 12.35 -4.65 -1.51
N ARG A 79 11.02 -4.88 -1.51
CA ARG A 79 10.08 -4.43 -0.48
C ARG A 79 9.54 -5.57 0.38
N GLY A 80 9.71 -6.82 -0.08
CA GLY A 80 9.22 -8.01 0.61
C GLY A 80 7.74 -8.30 0.35
N SER A 81 7.20 -9.20 1.15
CA SER A 81 5.79 -9.59 1.13
C SER A 81 4.87 -8.43 1.52
N GLU A 82 3.61 -8.55 1.12
CA GLU A 82 2.58 -7.58 1.40
C GLU A 82 2.30 -7.46 2.90
N TYR A 83 2.36 -6.23 3.40
CA TYR A 83 2.02 -5.88 4.77
C TYR A 83 1.08 -4.69 4.78
N SER A 84 -0.09 -4.87 5.36
CA SER A 84 -1.09 -3.83 5.59
C SER A 84 -0.97 -3.30 7.02
N ARG A 85 -0.76 -1.99 7.18
CA ARG A 85 -0.66 -1.35 8.50
C ARG A 85 -1.95 -1.49 9.29
N PRO A 86 -1.88 -1.56 10.62
CA PRO A 86 -3.06 -1.52 11.49
C PRO A 86 -3.90 -0.26 11.25
N VAL A 87 -5.22 -0.42 11.25
CA VAL A 87 -6.17 0.68 11.02
C VAL A 87 -6.01 1.79 12.05
N GLU A 88 -5.76 1.42 13.32
CA GLU A 88 -5.59 2.37 14.41
C GLU A 88 -4.40 3.29 14.18
N SER A 89 -3.26 2.71 13.79
CA SER A 89 -2.04 3.47 13.50
C SER A 89 -2.27 4.43 12.33
N ILE A 90 -2.92 3.95 11.25
CA ILE A 90 -3.27 4.79 10.10
C ILE A 90 -4.23 5.90 10.51
N TYR A 91 -5.27 5.59 11.28
CA TYR A 91 -6.25 6.59 11.72
C TYR A 91 -5.64 7.64 12.64
N ALA A 92 -4.78 7.23 13.57
CA ALA A 92 -4.08 8.15 14.47
C ALA A 92 -3.19 9.12 13.69
N GLU A 93 -2.42 8.63 12.71
CA GLU A 93 -1.58 9.45 11.83
C GLU A 93 -2.44 10.37 10.95
N ALA A 94 -3.50 9.85 10.31
CA ALA A 94 -4.41 10.63 9.49
C ALA A 94 -5.06 11.78 10.30
N ARG A 95 -5.53 11.49 11.52
CA ARG A 95 -6.10 12.48 12.42
C ARG A 95 -5.09 13.57 12.77
N ASN A 96 -3.84 13.20 13.03
CA ASN A 96 -2.78 14.17 13.31
C ASN A 96 -2.51 15.06 12.09
N LEU A 97 -2.36 14.49 10.89
CA LEU A 97 -2.18 15.23 9.65
C LEU A 97 -3.33 16.21 9.39
N VAL A 98 -4.57 15.76 9.57
CA VAL A 98 -5.79 16.58 9.38
C VAL A 98 -5.87 17.70 10.43
N ASN A 99 -5.50 17.43 11.67
CA ASN A 99 -5.46 18.46 12.72
C ASN A 99 -4.38 19.52 12.45
N ASN A 100 -3.30 19.14 11.75
CA ASN A 100 -2.24 20.04 11.30
C ASN A 100 -2.52 20.71 9.94
N GLY A 101 -3.76 20.63 9.44
CA GLY A 101 -4.23 21.39 8.27
C GLY A 101 -4.37 20.60 6.98
N ALA A 102 -4.09 19.30 6.96
CA ALA A 102 -4.34 18.47 5.77
C ALA A 102 -5.85 18.38 5.49
N GLN A 103 -6.25 18.58 4.24
CA GLN A 103 -7.61 18.41 3.75
C GLN A 103 -7.71 17.29 2.70
N GLU A 104 -6.58 16.84 2.20
CA GLU A 104 -6.47 15.72 1.25
C GLU A 104 -5.44 14.72 1.75
N LEU A 105 -5.80 13.44 1.75
CA LEU A 105 -4.88 12.33 2.00
C LEU A 105 -4.78 11.46 0.75
N THR A 106 -3.54 11.18 0.32
CA THR A 106 -3.26 10.19 -0.71
C THR A 106 -2.67 8.95 -0.05
N LEU A 107 -3.40 7.85 -0.07
CA LEU A 107 -2.98 6.57 0.48
C LEU A 107 -1.95 5.93 -0.43
N LEU A 108 -0.84 5.51 0.13
CA LEU A 108 0.30 4.95 -0.59
C LEU A 108 0.60 3.50 -0.20
N GLY A 109 1.07 2.76 -1.17
CA GLY A 109 1.58 1.40 -1.06
C GLY A 109 2.09 0.90 -2.41
N GLN A 110 2.48 -0.35 -2.51
CA GLN A 110 2.88 -0.96 -3.77
C GLN A 110 1.70 -1.60 -4.51
N ASN A 111 0.64 -1.95 -3.78
CA ASN A 111 -0.64 -2.43 -4.31
C ASN A 111 -1.76 -2.09 -3.31
N VAL A 112 -2.11 -0.81 -3.23
CA VAL A 112 -3.03 -0.29 -2.21
C VAL A 112 -4.41 -0.95 -2.27
N SER A 113 -4.87 -1.35 -3.47
CA SER A 113 -6.17 -2.04 -3.62
C SER A 113 -6.24 -3.40 -2.89
N ALA A 114 -5.09 -4.02 -2.59
CA ALA A 114 -5.03 -5.25 -1.81
C ALA A 114 -4.99 -5.02 -0.29
N TYR A 115 -4.97 -3.77 0.17
CA TYR A 115 -4.97 -3.48 1.61
C TYR A 115 -6.05 -4.28 2.35
N ASN A 116 -5.60 -5.01 3.36
CA ASN A 116 -6.47 -5.77 4.25
C ASN A 116 -5.80 -5.91 5.63
N SER A 117 -6.26 -5.13 6.58
CA SER A 117 -5.74 -5.19 7.95
C SER A 117 -6.42 -6.32 8.72
N SER A 118 -5.72 -7.43 8.89
CA SER A 118 -6.20 -8.59 9.66
C SER A 118 -6.15 -8.40 11.18
N VAL A 119 -5.55 -7.32 11.66
CA VAL A 119 -5.35 -7.08 13.11
C VAL A 119 -6.67 -6.77 13.83
N TYR A 120 -7.69 -6.34 13.10
CA TYR A 120 -9.04 -6.13 13.63
C TYR A 120 -9.86 -7.42 13.81
N LYS A 121 -9.23 -8.53 14.14
CA LYS A 121 -9.92 -9.81 14.38
C LYS A 121 -11.05 -9.75 15.40
N ASN A 122 -11.10 -8.73 16.23
CA ASN A 122 -12.16 -8.53 17.23
C ASN A 122 -13.39 -7.76 16.71
N LEU A 123 -13.35 -7.18 15.51
CA LEU A 123 -14.44 -6.38 14.94
C LEU A 123 -15.04 -6.99 13.68
N THR A 124 -14.23 -7.69 12.88
CA THR A 124 -14.70 -8.40 11.69
C THR A 124 -13.87 -9.68 11.52
N GLU A 125 -14.51 -10.81 11.21
CA GLU A 125 -13.81 -12.07 10.92
C GLU A 125 -12.86 -11.97 9.71
N ASN A 126 -13.07 -10.99 8.81
CA ASN A 126 -12.41 -10.87 7.53
C ASN A 126 -11.38 -9.71 7.44
N GLY A 127 -11.12 -9.01 8.54
CA GLY A 127 -10.24 -7.81 8.52
C GLY A 127 -10.93 -6.57 7.93
N VAL A 128 -10.16 -5.46 7.81
CA VAL A 128 -10.63 -4.18 7.22
C VAL A 128 -10.00 -4.03 5.84
N SER A 129 -10.85 -4.03 4.81
CA SER A 129 -10.46 -3.78 3.41
C SER A 129 -10.09 -2.31 3.16
N LEU A 130 -9.55 -1.99 1.97
CA LEU A 130 -9.34 -0.60 1.54
C LEU A 130 -10.63 0.21 1.58
N ALA A 131 -11.76 -0.37 1.16
CA ALA A 131 -13.06 0.29 1.23
C ALA A 131 -13.43 0.64 2.68
N GLY A 132 -13.29 -0.31 3.59
CA GLY A 132 -13.50 -0.09 5.02
C GLY A 132 -12.57 0.98 5.60
N LEU A 133 -11.30 0.99 5.21
CA LEU A 133 -10.35 2.03 5.60
C LEU A 133 -10.78 3.42 5.09
N CYS A 134 -11.16 3.54 3.82
CA CYS A 134 -11.65 4.81 3.25
C CYS A 134 -12.88 5.32 4.01
N LYS A 135 -13.82 4.43 4.34
CA LYS A 135 -15.00 4.77 5.13
C LYS A 135 -14.64 5.29 6.53
N ILE A 136 -13.69 4.62 7.21
CA ILE A 136 -13.19 5.03 8.53
C ILE A 136 -12.52 6.41 8.44
N LEU A 137 -11.62 6.62 7.47
CA LEU A 137 -10.94 7.90 7.29
C LEU A 137 -11.90 9.05 6.93
N SER A 138 -13.00 8.75 6.24
CA SER A 138 -14.03 9.73 5.90
C SER A 138 -14.77 10.29 7.11
N SER A 139 -14.69 9.65 8.29
CA SER A 139 -15.24 10.20 9.54
C SER A 139 -14.48 11.43 10.06
N LEU A 140 -13.27 11.68 9.55
CA LEU A 140 -12.50 12.89 9.90
C LEU A 140 -13.15 14.13 9.26
N GLU A 141 -13.81 14.98 10.05
CA GLU A 141 -14.64 16.09 9.56
C GLU A 141 -13.89 17.06 8.65
N LYS A 142 -12.67 17.44 9.02
CA LYS A 142 -11.85 18.39 8.26
C LYS A 142 -11.23 17.80 6.99
N LEU A 143 -11.20 16.47 6.85
CA LEU A 143 -10.76 15.81 5.65
C LEU A 143 -11.81 16.00 4.54
N LYS A 144 -11.37 16.45 3.38
CA LYS A 144 -12.22 16.73 2.23
C LYS A 144 -12.06 15.73 1.10
N ARG A 145 -10.86 15.16 0.95
CA ARG A 145 -10.56 14.25 -0.16
C ARG A 145 -9.66 13.11 0.29
N ILE A 146 -9.98 11.93 -0.22
CA ILE A 146 -9.17 10.72 -0.11
C ILE A 146 -8.81 10.28 -1.53
N ARG A 147 -7.55 9.99 -1.76
CA ARG A 147 -7.03 9.37 -2.98
C ARG A 147 -6.20 8.16 -2.62
N TYR A 148 -6.04 7.25 -3.55
CA TYR A 148 -5.05 6.19 -3.44
C TYR A 148 -4.41 5.93 -4.81
N LEU A 149 -3.20 5.39 -4.80
CA LEU A 149 -2.43 5.07 -6.00
C LEU A 149 -2.05 3.60 -5.98
N THR A 150 -1.60 3.08 -7.14
CA THR A 150 -1.07 1.73 -7.28
C THR A 150 -2.09 0.63 -6.98
N SER A 151 -2.93 0.34 -7.97
CA SER A 151 -3.91 -0.74 -7.88
C SER A 151 -3.61 -1.87 -8.87
N HIS A 152 -4.08 -3.06 -8.53
CA HIS A 152 -4.06 -4.20 -9.42
C HIS A 152 -5.51 -4.61 -9.80
N PRO A 153 -5.82 -4.92 -11.07
CA PRO A 153 -7.20 -5.20 -11.50
C PRO A 153 -7.91 -6.29 -10.69
N ARG A 154 -7.18 -7.30 -10.24
CA ARG A 154 -7.76 -8.39 -9.43
C ARG A 154 -8.12 -8.02 -8.00
N ASP A 155 -7.65 -6.89 -7.51
CA ASP A 155 -7.88 -6.48 -6.12
C ASP A 155 -8.93 -5.35 -5.99
N ILE A 156 -9.56 -4.99 -7.10
CA ILE A 156 -10.70 -4.07 -7.08
C ILE A 156 -11.96 -4.86 -6.74
N SER A 157 -12.38 -4.77 -5.49
CA SER A 157 -13.58 -5.43 -4.98
C SER A 157 -14.85 -4.64 -5.29
N ASP A 158 -16.00 -5.33 -5.26
CA ASP A 158 -17.31 -4.67 -5.36
C ASP A 158 -17.55 -3.69 -4.21
N GLU A 159 -17.05 -4.00 -3.02
CA GLU A 159 -17.11 -3.10 -1.88
C GLU A 159 -16.39 -1.78 -2.17
N LEU A 160 -15.19 -1.83 -2.78
CA LEU A 160 -14.43 -0.64 -3.14
C LEU A 160 -15.13 0.19 -4.23
N ILE A 161 -15.74 -0.48 -5.23
CA ILE A 161 -16.52 0.21 -6.27
C ILE A 161 -17.74 0.90 -5.64
N ASN A 162 -18.44 0.23 -4.73
CA ASN A 162 -19.57 0.82 -4.02
C ASN A 162 -19.13 2.00 -3.12
N GLU A 163 -17.98 1.90 -2.48
CA GLU A 163 -17.44 3.00 -1.69
C GLU A 163 -17.13 4.22 -2.56
N HIS A 164 -16.58 4.04 -3.77
CA HIS A 164 -16.41 5.14 -4.74
C HIS A 164 -17.73 5.78 -5.17
N SER A 165 -18.82 5.01 -5.21
CA SER A 165 -20.13 5.51 -5.59
C SER A 165 -20.84 6.28 -4.47
N SER A 166 -20.57 5.95 -3.20
CA SER A 166 -21.32 6.46 -2.05
C SER A 166 -20.55 7.44 -1.17
N ASN A 167 -19.22 7.42 -1.23
CA ASN A 167 -18.37 8.24 -0.38
C ASN A 167 -17.90 9.50 -1.12
N GLU A 168 -18.52 10.63 -0.83
CA GLU A 168 -18.20 11.93 -1.46
C GLU A 168 -16.73 12.39 -1.24
N LYS A 169 -16.05 11.88 -0.21
CA LYS A 169 -14.66 12.22 0.06
C LYS A 169 -13.68 11.35 -0.74
N LEU A 170 -14.11 10.18 -1.23
CA LEU A 170 -13.28 9.30 -2.05
C LEU A 170 -13.33 9.75 -3.51
N MET A 171 -12.21 10.27 -4.00
CA MET A 171 -12.16 10.88 -5.33
C MET A 171 -12.41 9.85 -6.45
N PRO A 172 -13.17 10.19 -7.50
CA PRO A 172 -13.45 9.33 -8.64
C PRO A 172 -12.23 9.23 -9.58
N PHE A 173 -11.11 8.84 -9.03
CA PHE A 173 -9.85 8.64 -9.72
C PHE A 173 -9.26 7.29 -9.34
N LEU A 174 -8.98 6.47 -10.34
CA LEU A 174 -8.43 5.14 -10.16
C LEU A 174 -7.18 4.93 -11.04
N HIS A 175 -6.02 4.75 -10.41
CA HIS A 175 -4.82 4.31 -11.09
C HIS A 175 -4.82 2.78 -11.21
N LEU A 176 -5.20 2.27 -12.38
CA LEU A 176 -5.39 0.84 -12.64
C LEU A 176 -4.70 0.41 -13.94
N PRO A 177 -3.39 0.14 -13.92
CA PRO A 177 -2.65 -0.17 -15.13
C PRO A 177 -2.96 -1.59 -15.63
N ILE A 178 -3.43 -1.70 -16.87
CA ILE A 178 -3.67 -3.00 -17.56
C ILE A 178 -2.37 -3.73 -17.88
N GLN A 179 -1.29 -3.00 -18.15
CA GLN A 179 0.04 -3.45 -18.58
C GLN A 179 0.13 -3.93 -20.04
N SER A 180 -0.86 -4.65 -20.58
CA SER A 180 -0.92 -5.07 -21.97
C SER A 180 -2.37 -5.34 -22.40
N GLY A 181 -2.69 -5.09 -23.66
CA GLY A 181 -3.96 -5.52 -24.29
C GLY A 181 -3.91 -6.93 -24.88
N SER A 182 -2.81 -7.67 -24.70
CA SER A 182 -2.64 -9.04 -25.22
C SER A 182 -2.61 -10.05 -24.08
N ASP A 183 -3.51 -11.03 -24.10
CA ASP A 183 -3.61 -12.08 -23.10
C ASP A 183 -2.35 -12.95 -23.03
N SER A 184 -1.72 -13.20 -24.18
CA SER A 184 -0.46 -13.93 -24.22
C SER A 184 0.68 -13.20 -23.50
N ILE A 185 0.71 -11.87 -23.58
CA ILE A 185 1.67 -11.02 -22.86
C ILE A 185 1.28 -10.94 -21.39
N LEU A 186 0.01 -10.70 -21.05
CA LEU A 186 -0.46 -10.70 -19.66
C LEU A 186 -0.11 -12.00 -18.94
N LYS A 187 -0.29 -13.15 -19.60
CA LYS A 187 0.12 -14.47 -19.08
C LYS A 187 1.63 -14.53 -18.83
N LYS A 188 2.46 -14.08 -19.79
CA LYS A 188 3.92 -14.02 -19.62
C LYS A 188 4.34 -13.07 -18.49
N MET A 189 3.58 -11.99 -18.27
CA MET A 189 3.79 -11.05 -17.18
C MET A 189 3.26 -11.55 -15.83
N ASN A 190 2.66 -12.74 -15.76
CA ASN A 190 2.02 -13.30 -14.55
C ASN A 190 0.88 -12.41 -13.99
N ARG A 191 0.14 -11.72 -14.85
CA ARG A 191 -0.90 -10.75 -14.40
C ARG A 191 -2.18 -11.40 -13.87
N LYS A 192 -2.46 -12.67 -14.21
CA LYS A 192 -3.62 -13.43 -13.71
C LYS A 192 -4.98 -12.81 -14.04
N HIS A 193 -5.07 -11.97 -15.08
CA HIS A 193 -6.31 -11.47 -15.67
C HIS A 193 -6.17 -11.39 -17.20
N THR A 194 -7.28 -11.41 -17.88
CA THR A 194 -7.37 -11.24 -19.32
C THR A 194 -7.72 -9.80 -19.71
N LYS A 195 -7.65 -9.51 -20.99
CA LYS A 195 -8.15 -8.23 -21.53
C LYS A 195 -9.65 -8.07 -21.28
N GLU A 196 -10.41 -9.13 -21.47
CA GLU A 196 -11.86 -9.18 -21.23
C GLU A 196 -12.18 -8.88 -19.77
N ASP A 197 -11.54 -9.54 -18.80
CA ASP A 197 -11.71 -9.28 -17.36
C ASP A 197 -11.51 -7.80 -17.03
N TYR A 198 -10.51 -7.18 -17.68
CA TYR A 198 -10.23 -5.76 -17.45
C TYR A 198 -11.32 -4.86 -18.03
N ILE A 199 -11.80 -5.16 -19.25
CA ILE A 199 -12.88 -4.39 -19.91
C ILE A 199 -14.17 -4.49 -19.09
N GLU A 200 -14.52 -5.69 -18.61
CA GLU A 200 -15.69 -5.91 -17.76
C GLU A 200 -15.58 -5.11 -16.45
N LEU A 201 -14.41 -5.16 -15.80
CA LEU A 201 -14.16 -4.39 -14.59
C LEU A 201 -14.32 -2.88 -14.82
N ILE A 202 -13.74 -2.33 -15.90
CA ILE A 202 -13.88 -0.91 -16.24
C ILE A 202 -15.33 -0.53 -16.54
N SER A 203 -16.05 -1.39 -17.27
CA SER A 203 -17.46 -1.17 -17.56
C SER A 203 -18.30 -1.15 -16.29
N LYS A 204 -18.03 -2.09 -15.37
CA LYS A 204 -18.68 -2.15 -14.07
C LYS A 204 -18.43 -0.88 -13.22
N ILE A 205 -17.18 -0.41 -13.20
CA ILE A 205 -16.81 0.83 -12.48
C ILE A 205 -17.55 2.01 -13.09
N LYS A 206 -17.49 2.20 -14.42
CA LYS A 206 -18.15 3.34 -15.10
C LYS A 206 -19.67 3.36 -14.94
N ASN A 207 -20.29 2.19 -14.81
CA ASN A 207 -21.73 2.10 -14.60
C ASN A 207 -22.18 2.45 -13.18
N ARG A 208 -21.27 2.36 -12.19
CA ARG A 208 -21.59 2.62 -10.78
C ARG A 208 -21.04 3.93 -10.25
N VAL A 209 -19.93 4.40 -10.83
CA VAL A 209 -19.26 5.64 -10.44
C VAL A 209 -19.33 6.60 -11.61
N PRO A 210 -20.25 7.57 -11.59
CA PRO A 210 -20.48 8.52 -12.68
C PRO A 210 -19.31 9.49 -12.92
#